data_e4c401ab9bba55ae8aed608448bc063a
#
_entry.id   e4c401ab9bba55ae8aed608448bc063a
#
_cell.length_a   1.000
_cell.length_b   1.000
_cell.length_c   1.000
_cell.angle_alpha   90.00
_cell.angle_beta   90.00
_cell.angle_gamma   90.00
#
_symmetry.space_group_name_H-M   'P 1'
#
loop_
_entity.id
_entity.type
_entity.pdbx_description
1 polymer ?
#
loop_
_entity_poly.entity_id
_entity_poly.type
_entity_poly.pdbx_seq_one_letter_code
_entity_poly.pdbx_strand_id
1 'polypeptide(L)'
;MKTEDCRTSVALGFGLAVPFLYFGSQVIAALFFPGYNWVSQSASQLGSDLARYPALFNIGAILTGLATLIASWGFLRSLKGLGTPSVLAWITAGTLALSALMHFWAGLFPMPNPRHGQNPFQIAAVAIPILIGVAIWRGIGVAVRAYFVATVLALAVLMTNAVPLDRQLYDGLFQRLLALAVFPPVGVASYMLRRRLAHGDHA
;
A
#
# COMPACT_ATOMS: atom_id res chain seq x y z
N MET A 1 -4.86 27.35 9.19
CA MET A 1 -4.92 26.29 8.16
C MET A 1 -6.19 26.49 7.35
N LYS A 2 -6.07 26.67 6.03
CA LYS A 2 -7.27 26.83 5.17
C LYS A 2 -8.09 25.52 5.22
N THR A 3 -9.40 25.62 5.02
CA THR A 3 -10.30 24.44 5.04
C THR A 3 -9.86 23.33 4.09
N GLU A 4 -9.27 23.67 2.95
CA GLU A 4 -8.73 22.70 1.98
C GLU A 4 -7.51 21.96 2.52
N ASP A 5 -6.61 22.63 3.26
CA ASP A 5 -5.44 22.00 3.89
C ASP A 5 -5.88 21.00 4.97
N CYS A 6 -6.96 21.32 5.72
CA CYS A 6 -7.53 20.43 6.70
C CYS A 6 -8.02 19.13 6.04
N ARG A 7 -8.83 19.22 4.98
CA ARG A 7 -9.33 18.05 4.25
C ARG A 7 -8.21 17.22 3.66
N THR A 8 -7.20 17.86 3.06
CA THR A 8 -6.02 17.19 2.50
C THR A 8 -5.24 16.47 3.59
N SER A 9 -5.04 17.11 4.75
CA SER A 9 -4.37 16.49 5.90
C SER A 9 -5.14 15.27 6.43
N VAL A 10 -6.47 15.35 6.49
CA VAL A 10 -7.30 14.20 6.88
C VAL A 10 -7.16 13.05 5.88
N ALA A 11 -7.23 13.33 4.58
CA ALA A 11 -7.07 12.32 3.55
C ALA A 11 -5.69 11.63 3.60
N LEU A 12 -4.61 12.38 3.83
CA LEU A 12 -3.29 11.80 4.07
C LEU A 12 -3.23 11.00 5.37
N GLY A 13 -4.07 11.33 6.36
CA GLY A 13 -4.24 10.51 7.57
C GLY A 13 -4.68 9.08 7.27
N PHE A 14 -5.56 8.90 6.29
CA PHE A 14 -5.93 7.58 5.79
C PHE A 14 -4.73 6.87 5.16
N GLY A 15 -3.85 7.59 4.45
CA GLY A 15 -2.62 7.01 3.92
C GLY A 15 -1.65 6.52 5.01
N LEU A 16 -1.60 7.20 6.17
CA LEU A 16 -0.88 6.69 7.34
C LEU A 16 -1.48 5.38 7.86
N ALA A 17 -2.81 5.22 7.79
CA ALA A 17 -3.49 4.04 8.28
C ALA A 17 -3.31 2.80 7.37
N VAL A 18 -2.99 2.99 6.08
CA VAL A 18 -2.88 1.90 5.08
C VAL A 18 -2.01 0.73 5.55
N PRO A 19 -0.74 0.90 5.95
CA PRO A 19 0.08 -0.22 6.38
C PRO A 19 -0.48 -0.91 7.63
N PHE A 20 -1.05 -0.17 8.56
CA PHE A 20 -1.63 -0.73 9.78
C PHE A 20 -2.90 -1.52 9.50
N LEU A 21 -3.76 -1.06 8.59
CA LEU A 21 -4.95 -1.79 8.15
C LEU A 21 -4.55 -3.09 7.45
N TYR A 22 -3.58 -3.02 6.53
CA TYR A 22 -3.15 -4.18 5.77
C TYR A 22 -2.50 -5.26 6.65
N PHE A 23 -1.50 -4.89 7.47
CA PHE A 23 -0.83 -5.87 8.32
C PHE A 23 -1.66 -6.23 9.56
N GLY A 24 -2.36 -5.27 10.14
CA GLY A 24 -3.20 -5.48 11.32
C GLY A 24 -4.34 -6.46 11.05
N SER A 25 -5.01 -6.36 9.89
CA SER A 25 -6.05 -7.33 9.51
C SER A 25 -5.52 -8.75 9.39
N GLN A 26 -4.29 -8.94 8.88
CA GLN A 26 -3.66 -10.25 8.83
C GLN A 26 -3.38 -10.80 10.23
N VAL A 27 -2.80 -9.96 11.12
CA VAL A 27 -2.50 -10.35 12.50
C VAL A 27 -3.77 -10.78 13.23
N ILE A 28 -4.84 -9.95 13.13
CA ILE A 28 -6.12 -10.25 13.77
C ILE A 28 -6.72 -11.55 13.21
N ALA A 29 -6.78 -11.69 11.89
CA ALA A 29 -7.37 -12.88 11.26
C ALA A 29 -6.59 -14.17 11.57
N ALA A 30 -5.25 -14.09 11.64
CA ALA A 30 -4.40 -15.24 11.96
C ALA A 30 -4.63 -15.79 13.38
N LEU A 31 -5.06 -14.96 14.34
CA LEU A 31 -5.40 -15.43 15.70
C LEU A 31 -6.55 -16.46 15.68
N PHE A 32 -7.38 -16.43 14.66
CA PHE A 32 -8.55 -17.30 14.50
C PHE A 32 -8.36 -18.36 13.41
N PHE A 33 -7.15 -18.53 12.90
CA PHE A 33 -6.81 -19.54 11.90
C PHE A 33 -5.82 -20.56 12.51
N PRO A 34 -6.29 -21.67 13.12
CA PRO A 34 -5.42 -22.66 13.74
C PRO A 34 -4.39 -23.21 12.75
N GLY A 35 -3.12 -23.20 13.15
CA GLY A 35 -2.03 -23.74 12.33
C GLY A 35 -1.61 -22.85 11.14
N TYR A 36 -2.06 -21.60 11.09
CA TYR A 36 -1.63 -20.67 10.04
C TYR A 36 -0.11 -20.48 10.03
N ASN A 37 0.51 -20.76 8.88
CA ASN A 37 1.94 -20.64 8.70
C ASN A 37 2.28 -19.37 7.90
N TRP A 38 2.87 -18.39 8.58
CA TRP A 38 3.23 -17.10 7.99
C TRP A 38 4.25 -17.17 6.85
N VAL A 39 5.04 -18.25 6.81
CA VAL A 39 6.11 -18.44 5.81
C VAL A 39 5.54 -19.03 4.52
N SER A 40 4.76 -20.09 4.63
CA SER A 40 4.26 -20.83 3.47
C SER A 40 2.88 -20.39 2.99
N GLN A 41 2.04 -19.83 3.90
CA GLN A 41 0.68 -19.46 3.54
C GLN A 41 0.54 -17.98 3.22
N SER A 42 -0.10 -17.69 2.07
CA SER A 42 -0.38 -16.32 1.64
C SER A 42 -1.40 -15.63 2.56
N ALA A 43 -1.36 -14.30 2.61
CA ALA A 43 -2.34 -13.52 3.38
C ALA A 43 -3.78 -13.76 2.93
N SER A 44 -3.98 -14.00 1.62
CA SER A 44 -5.32 -14.28 1.06
C SER A 44 -5.97 -15.54 1.62
N GLN A 45 -5.18 -16.49 2.11
CA GLN A 45 -5.74 -17.68 2.77
C GLN A 45 -6.46 -17.35 4.08
N LEU A 46 -6.11 -16.25 4.74
CA LEU A 46 -6.83 -15.75 5.92
C LEU A 46 -8.26 -15.30 5.60
N GLY A 47 -8.54 -14.98 4.34
CA GLY A 47 -9.87 -14.62 3.86
C GLY A 47 -10.60 -15.76 3.13
N SER A 48 -10.00 -16.95 3.07
CA SER A 48 -10.57 -18.11 2.36
C SER A 48 -11.59 -18.87 3.21
N ASP A 49 -12.24 -19.86 2.60
CA ASP A 49 -13.14 -20.82 3.25
C ASP A 49 -12.44 -21.74 4.27
N LEU A 50 -11.10 -21.79 4.25
CA LEU A 50 -10.31 -22.51 5.26
C LEU A 50 -10.22 -21.74 6.59
N ALA A 51 -10.46 -20.44 6.57
CA ALA A 51 -10.40 -19.61 7.78
C ALA A 51 -11.70 -19.72 8.59
N ARG A 52 -11.58 -19.74 9.92
CA ARG A 52 -12.77 -19.75 10.81
C ARG A 52 -13.62 -18.49 10.68
N TYR A 53 -12.98 -17.34 10.46
CA TYR A 53 -13.64 -16.03 10.32
C TYR A 53 -13.04 -15.26 9.12
N PRO A 54 -13.30 -15.69 7.88
CA PRO A 54 -12.70 -15.08 6.68
C PRO A 54 -13.07 -13.59 6.52
N ALA A 55 -14.21 -13.19 7.06
CA ALA A 55 -14.65 -11.79 7.02
C ALA A 55 -13.65 -10.82 7.69
N LEU A 56 -12.89 -11.25 8.69
CA LEU A 56 -11.91 -10.39 9.38
C LEU A 56 -10.84 -9.89 8.39
N PHE A 57 -10.30 -10.78 7.58
CA PHE A 57 -9.31 -10.41 6.56
C PHE A 57 -9.97 -9.66 5.38
N ASN A 58 -11.11 -10.15 4.88
CA ASN A 58 -11.75 -9.58 3.70
C ASN A 58 -12.26 -8.15 3.95
N ILE A 59 -12.83 -7.87 5.11
CA ILE A 59 -13.20 -6.51 5.54
C ILE A 59 -11.93 -5.65 5.69
N GLY A 60 -10.85 -6.18 6.27
CA GLY A 60 -9.57 -5.50 6.37
C GLY A 60 -9.00 -5.10 5.01
N ALA A 61 -9.11 -5.97 4.01
CA ALA A 61 -8.72 -5.66 2.64
C ALA A 61 -9.57 -4.52 2.06
N ILE A 62 -10.90 -4.56 2.23
CA ILE A 62 -11.80 -3.49 1.78
C ILE A 62 -11.47 -2.16 2.46
N LEU A 63 -11.25 -2.16 3.78
CA LEU A 63 -10.88 -0.97 4.54
C LEU A 63 -9.52 -0.41 4.09
N THR A 64 -8.54 -1.28 3.79
CA THR A 64 -7.25 -0.88 3.21
C THR A 64 -7.46 -0.21 1.85
N GLY A 65 -8.32 -0.77 1.01
CA GLY A 65 -8.70 -0.18 -0.28
C GLY A 65 -9.33 1.20 -0.11
N LEU A 66 -10.30 1.32 0.80
CA LEU A 66 -10.97 2.60 1.08
C LEU A 66 -9.98 3.67 1.58
N ALA A 67 -9.12 3.31 2.52
CA ALA A 67 -8.09 4.21 3.04
C ALA A 67 -7.12 4.66 1.93
N THR A 68 -6.70 3.73 1.06
CA THR A 68 -5.81 4.04 -0.07
C THR A 68 -6.50 4.95 -1.10
N LEU A 69 -7.79 4.73 -1.37
CA LEU A 69 -8.56 5.56 -2.30
C LEU A 69 -8.71 7.00 -1.77
N ILE A 70 -9.03 7.16 -0.49
CA ILE A 70 -9.11 8.49 0.14
C ILE A 70 -7.73 9.15 0.14
N ALA A 71 -6.68 8.40 0.46
CA ALA A 71 -5.30 8.89 0.44
C ALA A 71 -4.88 9.36 -0.95
N SER A 72 -5.31 8.70 -2.03
CA SER A 72 -4.96 9.07 -3.41
C SER A 72 -5.35 10.52 -3.73
N TRP A 73 -6.51 10.96 -3.26
CA TRP A 73 -6.94 12.35 -3.38
C TRP A 73 -6.03 13.29 -2.55
N GLY A 74 -5.68 12.90 -1.32
CA GLY A 74 -4.75 13.65 -0.47
C GLY A 74 -3.37 13.82 -1.12
N PHE A 75 -2.85 12.76 -1.73
CA PHE A 75 -1.60 12.80 -2.51
C PHE A 75 -1.71 13.76 -3.69
N LEU A 76 -2.76 13.68 -4.50
CA LEU A 76 -2.97 14.58 -5.64
C LEU A 76 -2.93 16.05 -5.21
N ARG A 77 -3.69 16.39 -4.16
CA ARG A 77 -3.77 17.78 -3.66
C ARG A 77 -2.44 18.27 -3.13
N SER A 78 -1.78 17.46 -2.31
CA SER A 78 -0.48 17.82 -1.72
C SER A 78 0.62 17.94 -2.76
N LEU A 79 0.74 16.98 -3.69
CA LEU A 79 1.77 17.01 -4.72
C LEU A 79 1.62 18.23 -5.63
N LYS A 80 0.38 18.58 -6.01
CA LYS A 80 0.12 19.80 -6.79
C LYS A 80 0.45 21.07 -6.01
N GLY A 81 0.11 21.13 -4.74
CA GLY A 81 0.44 22.26 -3.86
C GLY A 81 1.94 22.45 -3.62
N LEU A 82 2.73 21.39 -3.75
CA LEU A 82 4.19 21.39 -3.64
C LEU A 82 4.92 21.62 -4.97
N GLY A 83 4.21 21.99 -6.04
CA GLY A 83 4.80 22.24 -7.35
C GLY A 83 5.29 21.00 -8.10
N THR A 84 4.86 19.78 -7.69
CA THR A 84 5.14 18.57 -8.46
C THR A 84 4.46 18.69 -9.83
N PRO A 85 5.15 18.32 -10.96
CA PRO A 85 4.54 18.38 -12.28
C PRO A 85 3.16 17.69 -12.30
N SER A 86 2.17 18.37 -12.88
CA SER A 86 0.77 17.93 -12.80
C SER A 86 0.57 16.50 -13.30
N VAL A 87 1.27 16.13 -14.39
CA VAL A 87 1.23 14.78 -14.96
C VAL A 87 1.71 13.74 -13.92
N LEU A 88 2.83 13.99 -13.26
CA LEU A 88 3.37 13.09 -12.25
C LEU A 88 2.44 12.98 -11.03
N ALA A 89 1.86 14.10 -10.59
CA ALA A 89 0.89 14.11 -9.49
C ALA A 89 -0.36 13.26 -9.83
N TRP A 90 -0.89 13.39 -11.05
CA TRP A 90 -2.04 12.60 -11.51
C TRP A 90 -1.69 11.12 -11.68
N ILE A 91 -0.53 10.78 -12.26
CA ILE A 91 -0.09 9.38 -12.41
C ILE A 91 0.07 8.74 -11.04
N THR A 92 0.72 9.42 -10.08
CA THR A 92 0.92 8.90 -8.72
C THR A 92 -0.42 8.66 -8.02
N ALA A 93 -1.32 9.63 -8.04
CA ALA A 93 -2.64 9.49 -7.42
C ALA A 93 -3.50 8.44 -8.13
N GLY A 94 -3.50 8.40 -9.46
CA GLY A 94 -4.20 7.40 -10.25
C GLY A 94 -3.72 5.98 -9.96
N THR A 95 -2.41 5.78 -9.83
CA THR A 95 -1.84 4.48 -9.47
C THR A 95 -2.24 4.05 -8.05
N LEU A 96 -2.27 4.98 -7.09
CA LEU A 96 -2.82 4.72 -5.76
C LEU A 96 -4.30 4.32 -5.82
N ALA A 97 -5.10 5.01 -6.61
CA ALA A 97 -6.52 4.67 -6.79
C ALA A 97 -6.70 3.29 -7.43
N LEU A 98 -5.89 2.94 -8.44
CA LEU A 98 -5.91 1.61 -9.05
C LEU A 98 -5.49 0.51 -8.04
N SER A 99 -4.51 0.79 -7.19
CA SER A 99 -4.14 -0.17 -6.15
C SER A 99 -5.23 -0.33 -5.08
N ALA A 100 -6.02 0.70 -4.82
CA ALA A 100 -7.20 0.59 -3.96
C ALA A 100 -8.21 -0.42 -4.55
N LEU A 101 -8.42 -0.41 -5.87
CA LEU A 101 -9.27 -1.38 -6.56
C LEU A 101 -8.74 -2.81 -6.43
N MET A 102 -7.41 -2.99 -6.40
CA MET A 102 -6.80 -4.30 -6.11
C MET A 102 -7.28 -4.86 -4.76
N HIS A 103 -7.34 -4.02 -3.72
CA HIS A 103 -7.78 -4.44 -2.39
C HIS A 103 -9.28 -4.71 -2.33
N PHE A 104 -10.10 -3.89 -2.98
CA PHE A 104 -11.53 -4.17 -3.11
C PHE A 104 -11.76 -5.50 -3.83
N TRP A 105 -11.02 -5.75 -4.91
CA TRP A 105 -11.10 -7.01 -5.65
C TRP A 105 -10.77 -8.20 -4.76
N ALA A 106 -9.68 -8.12 -3.99
CA ALA A 106 -9.26 -9.19 -3.09
C ALA A 106 -10.30 -9.47 -1.98
N GLY A 107 -10.91 -8.42 -1.43
CA GLY A 107 -11.92 -8.55 -0.37
C GLY A 107 -13.29 -9.02 -0.88
N LEU A 108 -13.67 -8.64 -2.12
CA LEU A 108 -14.96 -9.01 -2.73
C LEU A 108 -14.94 -10.38 -3.40
N PHE A 109 -13.78 -10.82 -3.85
CA PHE A 109 -13.58 -12.13 -4.48
C PHE A 109 -12.53 -12.93 -3.69
N PRO A 110 -12.84 -13.37 -2.46
CA PRO A 110 -11.89 -14.12 -1.64
C PRO A 110 -11.61 -15.50 -2.24
N MET A 111 -10.52 -16.15 -1.82
CA MET A 111 -10.23 -17.54 -2.19
C MET A 111 -11.32 -18.48 -1.64
N PRO A 112 -11.68 -19.52 -2.37
CA PRO A 112 -11.12 -20.02 -3.64
C PRO A 112 -11.77 -19.46 -4.90
N ASN A 113 -12.41 -18.27 -4.85
CA ASN A 113 -13.05 -17.70 -6.03
C ASN A 113 -12.04 -17.57 -7.19
N PRO A 114 -12.33 -18.08 -8.40
CA PRO A 114 -11.42 -18.03 -9.55
C PRO A 114 -10.99 -16.59 -9.92
N ARG A 115 -11.85 -15.60 -9.67
CA ARG A 115 -11.56 -14.19 -9.93
C ARG A 115 -10.45 -13.64 -9.02
N HIS A 116 -10.21 -14.25 -7.85
CA HIS A 116 -9.17 -13.78 -6.92
C HIS A 116 -7.80 -13.71 -7.60
N GLY A 117 -7.39 -14.78 -8.29
CA GLY A 117 -6.11 -14.86 -8.99
C GLY A 117 -6.03 -13.99 -10.27
N GLN A 118 -7.16 -13.50 -10.76
CA GLN A 118 -7.25 -12.71 -11.99
C GLN A 118 -7.34 -11.20 -11.71
N ASN A 119 -6.83 -10.73 -10.58
CA ASN A 119 -6.87 -9.32 -10.19
C ASN A 119 -6.04 -8.46 -11.15
N PRO A 120 -6.66 -7.61 -12.00
CA PRO A 120 -5.96 -6.86 -13.04
C PRO A 120 -5.17 -5.66 -12.49
N PHE A 121 -5.37 -5.30 -11.21
CA PHE A 121 -4.81 -4.09 -10.60
C PHE A 121 -3.52 -4.35 -9.82
N GLN A 122 -3.02 -5.59 -9.76
CA GLN A 122 -1.85 -5.96 -8.95
C GLN A 122 -0.59 -5.18 -9.32
N ILE A 123 -0.37 -4.93 -10.62
CA ILE A 123 0.81 -4.22 -11.10
C ILE A 123 0.86 -2.77 -10.60
N ALA A 124 -0.29 -2.15 -10.36
CA ALA A 124 -0.35 -0.80 -9.83
C ALA A 124 0.32 -0.69 -8.46
N ALA A 125 0.15 -1.69 -7.60
CA ALA A 125 0.75 -1.69 -6.27
C ALA A 125 2.28 -1.64 -6.31
N VAL A 126 2.92 -2.36 -7.24
CA VAL A 126 4.38 -2.40 -7.38
C VAL A 126 4.95 -1.05 -7.86
N ALA A 127 4.19 -0.29 -8.65
CA ALA A 127 4.61 1.02 -9.14
C ALA A 127 4.54 2.13 -8.07
N ILE A 128 3.74 1.96 -7.01
CA ILE A 128 3.50 2.98 -5.98
C ILE A 128 4.77 3.54 -5.35
N PRO A 129 5.68 2.73 -4.76
CA PRO A 129 6.84 3.28 -4.08
C PRO A 129 7.78 4.02 -5.02
N ILE A 130 7.86 3.62 -6.29
CA ILE A 130 8.66 4.29 -7.31
C ILE A 130 8.06 5.67 -7.59
N LEU A 131 6.77 5.72 -7.93
CA LEU A 131 6.09 6.97 -8.28
C LEU A 131 6.06 7.96 -7.12
N ILE A 132 5.76 7.48 -5.91
CA ILE A 132 5.80 8.33 -4.71
C ILE A 132 7.20 8.86 -4.47
N GLY A 133 8.22 8.00 -4.49
CA GLY A 133 9.62 8.39 -4.28
C GLY A 133 10.05 9.49 -5.25
N VAL A 134 9.73 9.33 -6.53
CA VAL A 134 10.02 10.35 -7.57
C VAL A 134 9.24 11.63 -7.33
N ALA A 135 7.94 11.54 -7.01
CA ALA A 135 7.06 12.69 -6.85
C ALA A 135 7.45 13.59 -5.67
N ILE A 136 7.97 13.02 -4.57
CA ILE A 136 8.36 13.78 -3.37
C ILE A 136 9.88 14.03 -3.29
N TRP A 137 10.68 13.56 -4.27
CA TRP A 137 12.14 13.47 -4.20
C TRP A 137 12.83 14.78 -3.81
N ARG A 138 12.40 15.90 -4.42
CA ARG A 138 13.02 17.21 -4.17
C ARG A 138 12.80 17.74 -2.76
N GLY A 139 11.79 17.25 -2.09
CA GLY A 139 11.34 17.75 -0.80
C GLY A 139 11.64 16.88 0.38
N ILE A 140 12.43 15.82 0.24
CA ILE A 140 12.74 14.89 1.32
C ILE A 140 14.24 14.85 1.61
N GLY A 141 14.58 14.62 2.89
CA GLY A 141 15.96 14.48 3.34
C GLY A 141 16.62 13.17 2.88
N VAL A 142 17.95 13.11 3.03
CA VAL A 142 18.78 11.97 2.57
C VAL A 142 18.29 10.64 3.12
N ALA A 143 17.93 10.56 4.40
CA ALA A 143 17.46 9.31 5.01
C ALA A 143 16.18 8.77 4.34
N VAL A 144 15.23 9.66 4.01
CA VAL A 144 13.99 9.24 3.34
C VAL A 144 14.26 8.85 1.88
N ARG A 145 15.18 9.54 1.20
CA ARG A 145 15.62 9.13 -0.16
C ARG A 145 16.25 7.75 -0.13
N ALA A 146 17.18 7.49 0.82
CA ALA A 146 17.80 6.19 1.00
C ALA A 146 16.76 5.09 1.26
N TYR A 147 15.73 5.38 2.08
CA TYR A 147 14.61 4.46 2.32
C TYR A 147 13.88 4.11 1.01
N PHE A 148 13.50 5.11 0.18
CA PHE A 148 12.82 4.83 -1.09
C PHE A 148 13.71 4.08 -2.07
N VAL A 149 15.00 4.42 -2.16
CA VAL A 149 15.97 3.67 -2.99
C VAL A 149 16.06 2.21 -2.52
N ALA A 150 16.25 1.97 -1.22
CA ALA A 150 16.30 0.62 -0.67
C ALA A 150 15.01 -0.16 -0.95
N THR A 151 13.85 0.49 -0.84
CA THR A 151 12.55 -0.11 -1.16
C THR A 151 12.46 -0.53 -2.63
N VAL A 152 12.89 0.34 -3.56
CA VAL A 152 12.88 0.03 -5.00
C VAL A 152 13.86 -1.10 -5.32
N LEU A 153 15.05 -1.11 -4.71
CA LEU A 153 16.01 -2.21 -4.87
C LEU A 153 15.44 -3.53 -4.33
N ALA A 154 14.80 -3.51 -3.16
CA ALA A 154 14.13 -4.70 -2.61
C ALA A 154 13.04 -5.22 -3.56
N LEU A 155 12.22 -4.32 -4.13
CA LEU A 155 11.24 -4.68 -5.15
C LEU A 155 11.88 -5.31 -6.39
N ALA A 156 12.96 -4.71 -6.89
CA ALA A 156 13.67 -5.24 -8.05
C ALA A 156 14.20 -6.66 -7.78
N VAL A 157 14.82 -6.90 -6.61
CA VAL A 157 15.28 -8.22 -6.19
C VAL A 157 14.13 -9.23 -6.13
N LEU A 158 13.00 -8.84 -5.52
CA LEU A 158 11.83 -9.71 -5.40
C LEU A 158 11.17 -10.01 -6.76
N MET A 159 11.07 -9.01 -7.63
CA MET A 159 10.40 -9.15 -8.93
C MET A 159 11.25 -9.90 -9.97
N THR A 160 12.57 -9.74 -9.95
CA THR A 160 13.49 -10.42 -10.87
C THR A 160 13.86 -11.83 -10.42
N ASN A 161 13.37 -12.26 -9.24
CA ASN A 161 13.77 -13.54 -8.63
C ASN A 161 15.29 -13.69 -8.47
N ALA A 162 15.99 -12.56 -8.26
CA ALA A 162 17.45 -12.53 -8.07
C ALA A 162 17.90 -13.36 -6.86
N VAL A 163 17.03 -13.50 -5.86
CA VAL A 163 17.13 -14.51 -4.80
C VAL A 163 16.08 -15.57 -5.08
N PRO A 164 16.45 -16.76 -5.57
CA PRO A 164 15.51 -17.81 -5.93
C PRO A 164 14.85 -18.35 -4.65
N LEU A 165 13.61 -17.95 -4.41
CA LEU A 165 12.76 -18.48 -3.35
C LEU A 165 11.84 -19.55 -3.95
N ASP A 166 11.82 -20.73 -3.34
CA ASP A 166 10.82 -21.74 -3.67
C ASP A 166 9.44 -21.21 -3.27
N ARG A 167 8.65 -20.82 -4.28
CA ARG A 167 7.32 -20.23 -4.07
C ARG A 167 6.34 -21.19 -3.41
N GLN A 168 6.54 -22.50 -3.53
CA GLN A 168 5.69 -23.48 -2.85
C GLN A 168 5.94 -23.48 -1.36
N LEU A 169 7.18 -23.26 -0.93
CA LEU A 169 7.57 -23.26 0.49
C LEU A 169 7.45 -21.89 1.15
N TYR A 170 7.66 -20.81 0.37
CA TYR A 170 7.86 -19.45 0.90
C TYR A 170 6.87 -18.41 0.34
N ASP A 171 5.71 -18.83 -0.19
CA ASP A 171 4.73 -17.92 -0.81
C ASP A 171 4.27 -16.83 0.18
N GLY A 172 3.97 -17.21 1.42
CA GLY A 172 3.57 -16.27 2.46
C GLY A 172 4.65 -15.26 2.82
N LEU A 173 5.90 -15.71 2.96
CA LEU A 173 7.04 -14.84 3.22
C LEU A 173 7.27 -13.87 2.06
N PHE A 174 7.28 -14.38 0.82
CA PHE A 174 7.45 -13.56 -0.37
C PHE A 174 6.38 -12.45 -0.46
N GLN A 175 5.11 -12.81 -0.29
CA GLN A 175 4.01 -11.84 -0.34
C GLN A 175 4.17 -10.74 0.73
N ARG A 176 4.64 -11.08 1.93
CA ARG A 176 4.86 -10.12 3.00
C ARG A 176 6.06 -9.22 2.77
N LEU A 177 7.15 -9.75 2.24
CA LEU A 177 8.30 -8.95 1.83
C LEU A 177 7.90 -7.95 0.74
N LEU A 178 7.11 -8.38 -0.25
CA LEU A 178 6.55 -7.51 -1.26
C LEU A 178 5.64 -6.43 -0.63
N ALA A 179 4.77 -6.83 0.29
CA ALA A 179 3.88 -5.90 0.99
C ALA A 179 4.64 -4.87 1.83
N LEU A 180 5.74 -5.26 2.49
CA LEU A 180 6.62 -4.34 3.22
C LEU A 180 7.31 -3.33 2.29
N ALA A 181 7.55 -3.68 1.04
CA ALA A 181 8.09 -2.76 0.05
C ALA A 181 7.01 -1.84 -0.58
N VAL A 182 5.71 -2.18 -0.45
CA VAL A 182 4.61 -1.43 -1.08
C VAL A 182 3.86 -0.53 -0.11
N PHE A 183 3.42 -1.05 1.06
CA PHE A 183 2.49 -0.32 1.93
C PHE A 183 3.16 0.70 2.86
N PRO A 184 4.28 0.40 3.55
CA PRO A 184 4.96 1.39 4.39
C PRO A 184 5.37 2.66 3.64
N PRO A 185 5.84 2.64 2.37
CA PRO A 185 6.09 3.84 1.59
C PRO A 185 4.91 4.80 1.49
N VAL A 186 3.67 4.28 1.40
CA VAL A 186 2.46 5.11 1.40
C VAL A 186 2.32 5.84 2.74
N GLY A 187 2.52 5.14 3.85
CA GLY A 187 2.48 5.73 5.20
C GLY A 187 3.55 6.79 5.41
N VAL A 188 4.81 6.47 5.06
CA VAL A 188 5.95 7.40 5.19
C VAL A 188 5.72 8.67 4.37
N ALA A 189 5.31 8.55 3.11
CA ALA A 189 5.04 9.70 2.26
C ALA A 189 3.85 10.52 2.77
N SER A 190 2.79 9.87 3.24
CA SER A 190 1.64 10.55 3.85
C SER A 190 2.05 11.37 5.06
N TYR A 191 2.92 10.84 5.91
CA TYR A 191 3.48 11.55 7.06
C TYR A 191 4.27 12.79 6.62
N MET A 192 5.17 12.62 5.64
CA MET A 192 6.00 13.72 5.13
C MET A 192 5.16 14.84 4.50
N LEU A 193 4.17 14.48 3.70
CA LEU A 193 3.27 15.44 3.07
C LEU A 193 2.41 16.18 4.10
N ARG A 194 1.90 15.49 5.13
CA ARG A 194 1.16 16.15 6.23
C ARG A 194 2.01 17.15 7.00
N ARG A 195 3.26 16.77 7.31
CA ARG A 195 4.19 17.69 7.99
C ARG A 195 4.41 18.96 7.19
N ARG A 196 4.56 18.87 5.87
CA ARG A 196 4.75 20.02 5.00
C ARG A 196 3.52 20.94 4.98
N LEU A 197 2.32 20.37 4.87
CA LEU A 197 1.09 21.15 4.97
C LEU A 197 0.99 21.91 6.31
N ALA A 198 1.42 21.27 7.40
CA ALA A 198 1.39 21.90 8.73
C ALA A 198 2.39 23.06 8.87
N HIS A 199 3.54 23.02 8.15
CA HIS A 199 4.55 24.09 8.20
C HIS A 199 4.32 25.20 7.16
N GLY A 200 3.27 25.07 6.32
CA GLY A 200 2.96 26.08 5.29
C GLY A 200 3.94 26.12 4.12
N ASP A 201 4.71 25.05 3.91
CA ASP A 201 5.64 24.90 2.79
C ASP A 201 4.84 24.75 1.48
N HIS A 202 4.24 25.86 1.02
CA HIS A 202 3.65 25.96 -0.32
C HIS A 202 4.71 26.50 -1.27
N ALA A 203 4.90 25.85 -2.42
CA ALA A 203 5.76 26.32 -3.51
C ALA A 203 5.17 27.54 -4.20
#